data_30d514ca70caea4a998c51713eef7ede
#
_entry.id   30d514ca70caea4a998c51713eef7ede
#
_cell.length_a   1.000
_cell.length_b   1.000
_cell.length_c   1.000
_cell.angle_alpha   90.00
_cell.angle_beta   90.00
_cell.angle_gamma   90.00
#
_symmetry.space_group_name_H-M   'P 1'
#
loop_
_entity.id
_entity.type
_entity.pdbx_description
1 polymer ?
#
loop_
_entity_poly.entity_id
_entity_poly.type
_entity_poly.pdbx_seq_one_letter_code
_entity_poly.pdbx_strand_id
1 'polypeptide(L)'
;MRILASGRFLRRAKKLKEPQATMLRAALRRFASDPRDALLHVHNLKGELESYWVFSVDEDLRVLFRWEGENVFLVNIGTHDQVY
;
A
#
# COMPACT_ATOMS: atom_id res chain seq x y z
N MET A 1 8.26 0.60 13.74
CA MET A 1 7.69 -0.14 12.61
C MET A 1 8.67 -0.15 11.45
N ARG A 2 8.95 -1.31 10.90
CA ARG A 2 9.75 -1.44 9.68
C ARG A 2 8.80 -1.70 8.51
N ILE A 3 9.10 -1.11 7.37
CA ILE A 3 8.32 -1.31 6.15
C ILE A 3 9.23 -2.01 5.15
N LEU A 4 8.88 -3.25 4.84
CA LEU A 4 9.58 -4.06 3.85
C LEU A 4 8.71 -4.14 2.60
N ALA A 5 9.32 -4.48 1.47
CA ALA A 5 8.59 -4.51 0.20
C ALA A 5 8.96 -5.74 -0.62
N SER A 6 7.97 -6.32 -1.28
CA SER A 6 8.17 -7.43 -2.21
C SER A 6 8.85 -6.94 -3.49
N GLY A 7 9.47 -7.88 -4.21
CA GLY A 7 10.02 -7.56 -5.54
C GLY A 7 8.96 -7.06 -6.51
N ARG A 8 7.75 -7.64 -6.44
CA ARG A 8 6.63 -7.18 -7.28
C ARG A 8 6.27 -5.72 -6.99
N PHE A 9 6.14 -5.39 -5.70
CA PHE A 9 5.85 -4.01 -5.31
C PHE A 9 6.92 -3.06 -5.87
N LEU A 10 8.18 -3.39 -5.65
CA LEU A 10 9.30 -2.52 -6.08
C LEU A 10 9.32 -2.34 -7.60
N ARG A 11 9.11 -3.40 -8.36
CA ARG A 11 9.09 -3.32 -9.82
C ARG A 11 7.96 -2.43 -10.33
N ARG A 12 6.77 -2.59 -9.75
CA ARG A 12 5.61 -1.79 -10.15
C ARG A 12 5.74 -0.34 -9.72
N ALA A 13 6.25 -0.10 -8.53
CA ALA A 13 6.46 1.26 -8.03
C ALA A 13 7.45 2.04 -8.90
N LYS A 14 8.50 1.39 -9.38
CA LYS A 14 9.49 2.02 -10.27
C LYS A 14 8.88 2.48 -11.59
N LYS A 15 7.80 1.87 -12.04
CA LYS A 15 7.15 2.20 -13.31
C LYS A 15 6.15 3.34 -13.19
N LEU A 16 5.88 3.80 -11.98
CA LEU A 16 4.94 4.90 -11.79
C LEU A 16 5.52 6.19 -12.35
N LYS A 17 4.66 6.94 -13.02
CA LYS A 17 4.98 8.28 -13.53
C LYS A 17 4.38 9.32 -12.59
N GLU A 18 4.84 10.55 -12.74
CA GLU A 18 4.23 11.65 -11.99
C GLU A 18 2.84 11.94 -12.52
N PRO A 19 1.89 12.33 -11.68
CA PRO A 19 2.08 12.67 -10.25
C PRO A 19 2.02 11.47 -9.30
N GLN A 20 1.73 10.26 -9.77
CA GLN A 20 1.50 9.11 -8.89
C GLN A 20 2.75 8.70 -8.12
N ALA A 21 3.94 8.84 -8.71
CA ALA A 21 5.18 8.53 -8.00
C ALA A 21 5.35 9.41 -6.75
N THR A 22 5.08 10.70 -6.88
CA THR A 22 5.12 11.62 -5.74
C THR A 22 4.03 11.30 -4.73
N MET A 23 2.84 10.97 -5.20
CA MET A 23 1.72 10.63 -4.32
C MET A 23 2.00 9.35 -3.54
N LEU A 24 2.65 8.37 -4.14
CA LEU A 24 3.05 7.15 -3.43
C LEU A 24 4.05 7.48 -2.32
N ARG A 25 5.07 8.28 -2.61
CA ARG A 25 6.04 8.67 -1.58
C ARG A 25 5.38 9.38 -0.42
N ALA A 26 4.45 10.28 -0.71
CA ALA A 26 3.69 10.98 0.33
C ALA A 26 2.84 10.01 1.16
N ALA A 27 2.16 9.08 0.50
CA ALA A 27 1.32 8.09 1.18
C ALA A 27 2.16 7.18 2.08
N LEU A 28 3.34 6.77 1.63
CA LEU A 28 4.24 5.93 2.44
C LEU A 28 4.76 6.68 3.67
N ARG A 29 5.10 7.96 3.52
CA ARG A 29 5.52 8.78 4.66
C ARG A 29 4.37 8.93 5.67
N ARG A 30 3.16 9.17 5.18
CA ARG A 30 1.96 9.28 6.01
C ARG A 30 1.69 7.97 6.75
N PHE A 31 1.78 6.85 6.04
CA PHE A 31 1.57 5.54 6.63
C PHE A 31 2.62 5.23 7.70
N ALA A 32 3.88 5.56 7.44
CA ALA A 32 4.96 5.35 8.41
C ALA A 32 4.78 6.20 9.67
N SER A 33 4.23 7.39 9.51
CA SER A 33 3.98 8.31 10.63
C SER A 33 2.74 7.89 11.42
N ASP A 34 1.65 7.53 10.73
CA ASP A 34 0.41 7.11 11.34
C ASP A 34 -0.38 6.20 10.37
N PRO A 35 -0.31 4.88 10.56
CA PRO A 35 -1.06 3.96 9.69
C PRO A 35 -2.57 4.10 9.79
N ARG A 36 -3.08 4.83 10.78
CA ARG A 36 -4.53 5.07 10.94
C ARG A 36 -4.96 6.41 10.37
N ASP A 37 -4.06 7.13 9.70
CA ASP A 37 -4.41 8.40 9.08
C ASP A 37 -5.61 8.21 8.15
N ALA A 38 -6.66 9.01 8.37
CA ALA A 38 -7.93 8.88 7.63
C ALA A 38 -7.74 9.05 6.12
N LEU A 39 -6.75 9.81 5.68
CA LEU A 39 -6.50 10.02 4.26
C LEU A 39 -6.04 8.76 3.53
N LEU A 40 -5.53 7.78 4.27
CA LEU A 40 -5.07 6.52 3.68
C LEU A 40 -6.19 5.52 3.44
N HIS A 41 -7.32 5.67 4.12
CA HIS A 41 -8.44 4.72 4.03
C HIS A 41 -8.01 3.28 4.24
N VAL A 42 -7.15 3.05 5.24
CA VAL A 42 -6.64 1.71 5.56
C VAL A 42 -7.79 0.81 5.95
N HIS A 43 -7.86 -0.36 5.32
CA HIS A 43 -8.88 -1.34 5.69
C HIS A 43 -8.41 -2.75 5.37
N ASN A 44 -9.01 -3.70 6.08
CA ASN A 44 -8.74 -5.12 5.94
C ASN A 44 -9.64 -5.69 4.84
N LEU A 45 -9.07 -6.57 4.03
CA LEU A 45 -9.84 -7.31 3.04
C LEU A 45 -10.53 -8.49 3.72
N LYS A 46 -11.63 -8.95 3.13
CA LYS A 46 -12.45 -10.02 3.71
C LYS A 46 -12.38 -11.29 2.86
N GLY A 47 -12.85 -12.40 3.45
CA GLY A 47 -12.86 -13.68 2.78
C GLY A 47 -11.47 -14.29 2.71
N GLU A 48 -11.10 -14.82 1.57
CA GLU A 48 -9.80 -15.46 1.37
C GLU A 48 -8.62 -14.51 1.51
N LEU A 49 -8.88 -13.21 1.41
CA LEU A 49 -7.86 -12.18 1.49
C LEU A 49 -7.79 -11.52 2.87
N GLU A 50 -8.36 -12.13 3.90
CA GLU A 50 -8.47 -11.50 5.23
C GLU A 50 -7.13 -11.20 5.90
N SER A 51 -6.04 -11.86 5.48
CA SER A 51 -4.71 -11.55 5.99
C SER A 51 -4.09 -10.32 5.33
N TYR A 52 -4.75 -9.77 4.33
CA TYR A 52 -4.27 -8.61 3.57
C TYR A 52 -5.04 -7.36 3.92
N TRP A 53 -4.34 -6.26 3.79
CA TRP A 53 -4.86 -4.92 4.05
C TRP A 53 -4.53 -4.05 2.86
N VAL A 54 -5.20 -2.92 2.77
CA VAL A 54 -5.03 -2.01 1.65
C VAL A 54 -5.00 -0.58 2.17
N PHE A 55 -4.19 0.27 1.55
CA PHE A 55 -4.35 1.71 1.71
C PHE A 55 -4.33 2.41 0.36
N SER A 56 -4.94 3.60 0.32
CA SER A 56 -5.09 4.38 -0.91
C SER A 56 -3.92 5.33 -1.11
N VAL A 57 -3.43 5.40 -2.35
CA VAL A 57 -2.49 6.43 -2.79
C VAL A 57 -3.27 7.57 -3.45
N ASP A 58 -4.19 7.24 -4.35
CA ASP A 58 -5.16 8.16 -4.92
C ASP A 58 -6.47 7.40 -5.17
N GLU A 59 -7.38 7.95 -5.96
CA GLU A 59 -8.67 7.31 -6.20
C GLU A 59 -8.56 5.93 -6.83
N ASP A 60 -7.55 5.72 -7.68
CA ASP A 60 -7.40 4.47 -8.42
C ASP A 60 -6.26 3.61 -7.88
N LEU A 61 -5.21 4.21 -7.35
CA LEU A 61 -3.99 3.50 -6.98
C LEU A 61 -4.05 3.05 -5.52
N ARG A 62 -3.82 1.77 -5.31
CA ARG A 62 -3.87 1.11 -3.99
C ARG A 62 -2.58 0.37 -3.71
N VAL A 63 -2.22 0.29 -2.43
CA VAL A 63 -1.12 -0.56 -1.96
C VAL A 63 -1.72 -1.71 -1.15
N LEU A 64 -1.40 -2.92 -1.55
CA LEU A 64 -1.76 -4.14 -0.83
C LEU A 64 -0.61 -4.48 0.12
N PHE A 65 -0.92 -4.70 1.38
CA PHE A 65 0.09 -5.00 2.39
C PHE A 65 -0.44 -5.99 3.42
N ARG A 66 0.46 -6.49 4.24
CA ARG A 66 0.05 -7.27 5.40
C ARG A 66 0.90 -6.89 6.59
N TRP A 67 0.33 -7.06 7.77
CA TRP A 67 1.04 -6.88 9.02
C TRP A 67 1.85 -8.13 9.34
N GLU A 68 3.09 -7.93 9.78
CA GLU A 68 3.94 -9.00 10.29
C GLU A 68 4.40 -8.56 11.68
N GLY A 69 3.57 -8.82 12.70
CA GLY A 69 3.76 -8.25 14.02
C GLY A 69 3.63 -6.75 13.96
N GLU A 70 4.64 -6.02 14.40
CA GLU A 70 4.67 -4.55 14.34
C GLU A 70 5.18 -4.02 13.01
N ASN A 71 5.62 -4.91 12.13
CA ASN A 71 6.20 -4.54 10.85
C ASN A 71 5.18 -4.71 9.73
N VAL A 72 5.48 -4.12 8.57
CA VAL A 72 4.61 -4.14 7.41
C VAL A 72 5.36 -4.68 6.21
N PHE A 73 4.69 -5.54 5.45
CA PHE A 73 5.20 -6.04 4.20
C PHE A 73 4.32 -5.55 3.06
N LEU A 74 4.88 -4.71 2.18
CA LEU A 74 4.19 -4.19 1.01
C LEU A 74 4.21 -5.26 -0.08
N VAL A 75 3.03 -5.78 -0.42
CA VAL A 75 2.91 -6.93 -1.30
C VAL A 75 2.79 -6.53 -2.77
N ASN A 76 1.97 -5.53 -3.04
CA ASN A 76 1.66 -5.15 -4.41
C ASN A 76 1.15 -3.71 -4.45
N ILE A 77 1.20 -3.11 -5.63
CA ILE A 77 0.64 -1.79 -5.90
C ILE A 77 0.00 -1.82 -7.28
N GLY A 78 -1.14 -1.19 -7.41
CA GLY A 78 -1.87 -1.15 -8.68
C GLY A 78 -3.26 -0.60 -8.49
N THR A 79 -4.06 -0.71 -9.54
CA THR A 79 -5.48 -0.35 -9.47
C THR A 79 -6.23 -1.38 -8.63
N HIS A 80 -7.48 -1.08 -8.30
CA HIS A 80 -8.35 -2.00 -7.56
C HIS A 80 -8.31 -3.40 -8.17
N ASP A 81 -8.50 -3.51 -9.48
CA ASP A 81 -8.53 -4.82 -10.15
C ASP A 81 -7.17 -5.51 -10.19
N GLN A 82 -6.09 -4.75 -10.15
CA GLN A 82 -4.74 -5.31 -10.18
C GLN A 82 -4.28 -5.88 -8.84
N VAL A 83 -4.79 -5.35 -7.73
CA VAL A 83 -4.34 -5.76 -6.40
C VAL A 83 -5.32 -6.70 -5.70
N TYR A 84 -6.57 -6.74 -6.14
CA TYR A 84 -7.61 -7.59 -5.53
C TYR A 84 -7.82 -8.91 -6.32
#